data_0b9d28651a98f97762a764d889387142
#
_entry.id   0b9d28651a98f97762a764d889387142
#
_cell.length_a   1.000
_cell.length_b   1.000
_cell.length_c   1.000
_cell.angle_alpha   90.00
_cell.angle_beta   90.00
_cell.angle_gamma   90.00
#
_symmetry.space_group_name_H-M   'P 1'
#
loop_
_entity.id
_entity.type
_entity.pdbx_description
1 polymer ?
#
loop_
_entity_poly.entity_id
_entity_poly.type
_entity_poly.pdbx_seq_one_letter_code
_entity_poly.pdbx_strand_id
1 'polypeptide(L)'
;MIELQKRYNLIERCLPVTVIDMLFDTDIQESNAWIIDKLGNDSYLKLREECENKASYWVVFENHNPNNYHIYKTFNDIIKDYCNFSMFGKNDKSSFPYWFAHWCSFQLCALNLGIWKFKYLFHDLEKPWLKLFFSYKKVQKWHRKHSNHHLEYGLKHGFYKVDWHALMIDWECSHMSKKQAPLLARETMEYELSKEKWKPYEKEIRSYLEPILNIYFM
;
A
#
# COMPACT_ATOMS: atom_id res chain seq x y z
N MET A 1 -2.01 -9.60 -13.73
CA MET A 1 -1.29 -10.66 -13.00
C MET A 1 -0.03 -10.15 -12.29
N ILE A 2 0.97 -9.64 -12.99
CA ILE A 2 2.24 -9.15 -12.41
C ILE A 2 2.03 -8.07 -11.33
N GLU A 3 1.07 -7.19 -11.46
CA GLU A 3 0.78 -6.12 -10.49
C GLU A 3 0.13 -6.65 -9.21
N LEU A 4 -0.72 -7.68 -9.33
CA LEU A 4 -1.31 -8.38 -8.19
C LEU A 4 -0.23 -9.11 -7.39
N GLN A 5 0.68 -9.82 -8.03
CA GLN A 5 1.79 -10.53 -7.37
C GLN A 5 2.69 -9.58 -6.56
N LYS A 6 2.88 -8.37 -7.03
CA LYS A 6 3.68 -7.36 -6.32
C LYS A 6 2.96 -6.78 -5.09
N ARG A 7 1.64 -6.67 -5.17
CA ARG A 7 0.80 -6.31 -4.03
C ARG A 7 0.90 -7.36 -2.92
N TYR A 8 0.90 -8.63 -3.29
CA TYR A 8 1.13 -9.74 -2.35
C TYR A 8 2.48 -9.62 -1.67
N ASN A 9 3.53 -9.50 -2.46
CA ASN A 9 4.88 -9.42 -1.96
C ASN A 9 5.06 -8.27 -0.97
N LEU A 10 4.36 -7.14 -1.18
CA LEU A 10 4.41 -6.02 -0.26
C LEU A 10 3.65 -6.32 1.05
N ILE A 11 2.45 -6.91 0.96
CA ILE A 11 1.68 -7.30 2.16
C ILE A 11 2.44 -8.34 2.95
N GLU A 12 2.96 -9.38 2.32
CA GLU A 12 3.72 -10.45 2.97
C GLU A 12 5.01 -9.97 3.61
N ARG A 13 5.69 -8.98 3.00
CA ARG A 13 6.89 -8.37 3.60
C ARG A 13 6.60 -7.49 4.82
N CYS A 14 5.41 -6.90 4.86
CA CYS A 14 5.03 -5.97 5.93
C CYS A 14 4.29 -6.62 7.08
N LEU A 15 3.69 -7.78 6.85
CA LEU A 15 2.87 -8.51 7.79
C LEU A 15 3.32 -9.98 7.84
N PRO A 16 3.21 -10.63 8.99
CA PRO A 16 3.53 -12.06 9.13
C PRO A 16 2.41 -12.93 8.53
N VAL A 17 2.13 -12.76 7.25
CA VAL A 17 1.08 -13.47 6.52
C VAL A 17 1.60 -14.03 5.21
N THR A 18 0.98 -15.08 4.71
CA THR A 18 1.14 -15.59 3.35
C THR A 18 -0.20 -15.49 2.65
N VAL A 19 -0.24 -14.79 1.52
CA VAL A 19 -1.45 -14.61 0.71
C VAL A 19 -1.37 -15.52 -0.50
N ILE A 20 -2.37 -16.37 -0.67
CA ILE A 20 -2.45 -17.30 -1.78
C ILE A 20 -3.74 -17.04 -2.55
N ASP A 21 -3.60 -16.87 -3.85
CA ASP A 21 -4.70 -16.87 -4.79
C ASP A 21 -5.00 -18.32 -5.19
N MET A 22 -6.18 -18.80 -4.83
CA MET A 22 -6.65 -20.14 -5.17
C MET A 22 -7.40 -20.18 -6.52
N LEU A 23 -7.11 -19.27 -7.44
CA LEU A 23 -7.65 -19.35 -8.78
C LEU A 23 -7.28 -20.69 -9.43
N PHE A 24 -8.26 -21.31 -10.08
CA PHE A 24 -8.19 -22.64 -10.69
C PHE A 24 -7.31 -22.70 -11.95
N ASP A 25 -6.46 -21.73 -12.19
CA ASP A 25 -5.63 -21.68 -13.38
C ASP A 25 -4.28 -22.36 -13.17
N THR A 26 -3.77 -22.94 -14.25
CA THR A 26 -2.60 -23.85 -14.30
C THR A 26 -1.28 -23.27 -13.77
N ASP A 27 -1.19 -21.97 -13.59
CA ASP A 27 0.01 -21.29 -13.07
C ASP A 27 0.16 -21.36 -11.53
N ILE A 28 -0.79 -22.03 -10.83
CA ILE A 28 -0.86 -22.07 -9.35
C ILE A 28 -0.27 -23.36 -8.78
N GLN A 29 0.39 -24.16 -9.57
CA GLN A 29 0.96 -25.44 -9.11
C GLN A 29 1.92 -25.27 -7.92
N GLU A 30 2.70 -24.17 -7.89
CA GLU A 30 3.63 -23.90 -6.79
C GLU A 30 2.90 -23.56 -5.50
N SER A 31 1.86 -22.73 -5.54
CA SER A 31 1.05 -22.35 -4.38
C SER A 31 0.26 -23.54 -3.84
N ASN A 32 -0.34 -24.33 -4.71
CA ASN A 32 -1.02 -25.56 -4.32
C ASN A 32 -0.06 -26.58 -3.72
N ALA A 33 1.12 -26.76 -4.30
CA ALA A 33 2.15 -27.66 -3.77
C ALA A 33 2.60 -27.24 -2.37
N TRP A 34 2.79 -25.93 -2.14
CA TRP A 34 3.13 -25.43 -0.81
C TRP A 34 2.02 -25.71 0.23
N ILE A 35 0.75 -25.46 -0.11
CA ILE A 35 -0.38 -25.74 0.80
C ILE A 35 -0.45 -27.22 1.10
N ILE A 36 -0.32 -28.08 0.11
CA ILE A 36 -0.35 -29.55 0.28
C ILE A 36 0.83 -30.00 1.16
N ASP A 37 2.01 -29.47 0.94
CA ASP A 37 3.20 -29.75 1.75
C ASP A 37 2.98 -29.40 3.23
N LYS A 38 2.33 -28.26 3.52
CA LYS A 38 2.14 -27.76 4.88
C LYS A 38 0.90 -28.34 5.58
N LEU A 39 -0.20 -28.55 4.86
CA LEU A 39 -1.48 -29.00 5.42
C LEU A 39 -1.75 -30.49 5.23
N GLY A 40 -1.11 -31.12 4.25
CA GLY A 40 -1.49 -32.42 3.73
C GLY A 40 -2.67 -32.34 2.75
N ASN A 41 -2.78 -33.37 1.94
CA ASN A 41 -3.73 -33.40 0.82
C ASN A 41 -5.20 -33.29 1.26
N ASP A 42 -5.58 -33.96 2.36
CA ASP A 42 -6.97 -33.95 2.84
C ASP A 42 -7.40 -32.58 3.34
N SER A 43 -6.51 -31.87 4.04
CA SER A 43 -6.77 -30.50 4.51
C SER A 43 -6.81 -29.52 3.36
N TYR A 44 -5.97 -29.70 2.34
CA TYR A 44 -6.02 -28.94 1.10
C TYR A 44 -7.35 -29.10 0.37
N LEU A 45 -7.85 -30.34 0.24
CA LEU A 45 -9.13 -30.60 -0.42
C LEU A 45 -10.30 -29.95 0.32
N LYS A 46 -10.29 -29.99 1.67
CA LYS A 46 -11.30 -29.31 2.50
C LYS A 46 -11.25 -27.79 2.33
N LEU A 47 -10.06 -27.21 2.35
CA LEU A 47 -9.87 -25.78 2.12
C LEU A 47 -10.38 -25.37 0.73
N ARG A 48 -10.08 -26.17 -0.29
CA ARG A 48 -10.56 -25.97 -1.64
C ARG A 48 -12.08 -25.99 -1.73
N GLU A 49 -12.72 -27.02 -1.15
CA GLU A 49 -14.18 -27.12 -1.06
C GLU A 49 -14.79 -25.90 -0.33
N GLU A 50 -14.18 -25.44 0.73
CA GLU A 50 -14.62 -24.23 1.46
C GLU A 50 -14.52 -22.97 0.61
N CYS A 51 -13.46 -22.82 -0.18
CA CYS A 51 -13.29 -21.72 -1.12
C CYS A 51 -14.35 -21.76 -2.24
N GLU A 52 -14.61 -22.93 -2.81
CA GLU A 52 -15.64 -23.15 -3.83
C GLU A 52 -17.04 -22.79 -3.30
N ASN A 53 -17.38 -23.28 -2.10
CA ASN A 53 -18.67 -22.98 -1.47
C ASN A 53 -18.87 -21.50 -1.14
N LYS A 54 -17.82 -20.78 -0.85
CA LYS A 54 -17.84 -19.32 -0.60
C LYS A 54 -17.72 -18.50 -1.88
N ALA A 55 -17.54 -19.13 -3.05
CA ALA A 55 -17.15 -18.46 -4.31
C ALA A 55 -15.98 -17.52 -4.08
N SER A 56 -14.94 -18.02 -3.44
CA SER A 56 -13.81 -17.25 -2.92
C SER A 56 -12.50 -17.95 -3.26
N TYR A 57 -11.52 -17.18 -3.70
CA TYR A 57 -10.29 -17.74 -4.26
C TYR A 57 -9.05 -17.19 -3.57
N TRP A 58 -9.22 -16.46 -2.46
CA TRP A 58 -8.15 -15.79 -1.74
C TRP A 58 -8.02 -16.34 -0.32
N VAL A 59 -6.87 -16.86 0.02
CA VAL A 59 -6.59 -17.40 1.35
C VAL A 59 -5.37 -16.68 1.93
N VAL A 60 -5.51 -16.19 3.15
CA VAL A 60 -4.42 -15.59 3.91
C VAL A 60 -4.10 -16.46 5.10
N PHE A 61 -2.87 -16.92 5.20
CA PHE A 61 -2.34 -17.66 6.35
C PHE A 61 -1.63 -16.69 7.27
N GLU A 62 -2.13 -16.54 8.50
CA GLU A 62 -1.51 -15.67 9.50
C GLU A 62 -0.27 -16.34 10.14
N ASN A 63 0.75 -15.53 10.39
CA ASN A 63 2.03 -15.98 10.93
C ASN A 63 2.66 -17.13 10.12
N HIS A 64 2.39 -17.20 8.83
CA HIS A 64 2.78 -18.30 7.94
C HIS A 64 2.36 -19.68 8.50
N ASN A 65 1.29 -19.72 9.32
CA ASN A 65 0.76 -20.92 9.92
C ASN A 65 -0.39 -21.46 9.06
N PRO A 66 -0.24 -22.63 8.45
CA PRO A 66 -1.24 -23.21 7.58
C PRO A 66 -2.55 -23.59 8.31
N ASN A 67 -2.54 -23.72 9.62
CA ASN A 67 -3.72 -24.00 10.42
C ASN A 67 -4.50 -22.75 10.87
N ASN A 68 -3.99 -21.56 10.58
CA ASN A 68 -4.63 -20.29 10.89
C ASN A 68 -4.81 -19.48 9.61
N TYR A 69 -5.98 -19.59 8.99
CA TYR A 69 -6.25 -18.94 7.72
C TYR A 69 -7.61 -18.24 7.67
N HIS A 70 -7.69 -17.24 6.80
CA HIS A 70 -8.91 -16.51 6.47
C HIS A 70 -9.15 -16.57 4.95
N ILE A 71 -10.41 -16.75 4.57
CA ILE A 71 -10.84 -16.81 3.18
C ILE A 71 -11.55 -15.51 2.82
N TYR A 72 -11.12 -14.87 1.73
CA TYR A 72 -11.64 -13.60 1.24
C TYR A 72 -12.21 -13.72 -0.16
N LYS A 73 -13.28 -12.98 -0.48
CA LYS A 73 -13.89 -12.98 -1.81
C LYS A 73 -13.07 -12.22 -2.84
N THR A 74 -12.43 -11.15 -2.41
CA THR A 74 -11.63 -10.31 -3.31
C THR A 74 -10.33 -9.93 -2.62
N PHE A 75 -9.32 -9.63 -3.43
CA PHE A 75 -8.08 -9.06 -2.91
C PHE A 75 -8.30 -7.74 -2.16
N ASN A 76 -9.28 -6.94 -2.60
CA ASN A 76 -9.66 -5.72 -1.91
C ASN A 76 -10.17 -5.96 -0.48
N ASP A 77 -10.78 -7.11 -0.21
CA ASP A 77 -11.22 -7.45 1.15
C ASP A 77 -10.01 -7.77 2.05
N ILE A 78 -8.99 -8.45 1.52
CA ILE A 78 -7.71 -8.64 2.21
C ILE A 78 -7.09 -7.28 2.54
N ILE A 79 -6.99 -6.40 1.54
CA ILE A 79 -6.47 -5.05 1.75
C ILE A 79 -7.27 -4.31 2.81
N LYS A 80 -8.58 -4.38 2.81
CA LYS A 80 -9.42 -3.72 3.82
C LYS A 80 -9.13 -4.24 5.22
N ASP A 81 -8.98 -5.53 5.39
CA ASP A 81 -8.71 -6.15 6.69
C ASP A 81 -7.30 -5.84 7.17
N TYR A 82 -6.29 -6.08 6.34
CA TYR A 82 -4.89 -5.90 6.72
C TYR A 82 -4.43 -4.45 6.68
N CYS A 83 -5.01 -3.60 5.85
CA CYS A 83 -4.80 -2.15 5.94
C CYS A 83 -5.62 -1.50 7.06
N ASN A 84 -6.69 -2.14 7.52
CA ASN A 84 -7.34 -1.78 8.77
C ASN A 84 -6.47 -2.11 9.99
N PHE A 85 -5.43 -2.87 9.81
CA PHE A 85 -4.35 -3.08 10.74
C PHE A 85 -3.42 -1.85 10.83
N SER A 86 -3.96 -0.65 10.68
CA SER A 86 -3.30 0.46 11.34
C SER A 86 -3.20 0.04 12.80
N MET A 87 -2.00 -0.05 13.34
CA MET A 87 -1.69 -0.47 14.72
C MET A 87 -2.63 0.15 15.78
N PHE A 88 -3.52 1.03 15.40
CA PHE A 88 -4.40 1.83 16.22
C PHE A 88 -5.85 1.92 15.74
N GLY A 89 -6.24 1.19 14.69
CA GLY A 89 -7.64 0.90 14.35
C GLY A 89 -8.58 2.07 14.07
N LYS A 90 -8.10 3.30 13.91
CA LYS A 90 -8.96 4.48 13.77
C LYS A 90 -8.71 5.25 12.49
N ASN A 91 -9.81 5.54 11.78
CA ASN A 91 -9.81 6.24 10.50
C ASN A 91 -9.85 7.76 10.58
N ASP A 92 -9.74 8.33 11.75
CA ASP A 92 -9.66 9.78 11.86
C ASP A 92 -8.28 10.23 11.37
N LYS A 93 -8.24 10.64 10.09
CA LYS A 93 -7.04 11.18 9.43
C LYS A 93 -6.43 12.38 10.17
N SER A 94 -7.15 12.93 11.12
CA SER A 94 -6.67 14.03 11.96
C SER A 94 -6.04 13.58 13.27
N SER A 95 -6.13 12.30 13.63
CA SER A 95 -5.65 11.76 14.90
C SER A 95 -4.13 11.49 14.88
N PHE A 96 -3.50 11.60 16.05
CA PHE A 96 -2.10 11.20 16.21
C PHE A 96 -1.87 9.72 15.90
N PRO A 97 -2.73 8.77 16.33
CA PRO A 97 -2.60 7.37 15.95
C PRO A 97 -2.60 7.13 14.45
N TYR A 98 -3.45 7.85 13.70
CA TYR A 98 -3.43 7.75 12.24
C TYR A 98 -2.11 8.25 11.65
N TRP A 99 -1.62 9.41 12.10
CA TRP A 99 -0.34 9.92 11.65
C TRP A 99 0.80 8.94 11.94
N PHE A 100 0.85 8.38 13.15
CA PHE A 100 1.89 7.40 13.53
C PHE A 100 1.81 6.12 12.69
N ALA A 101 0.60 5.59 12.46
CA ALA A 101 0.39 4.44 11.57
C ALA A 101 0.87 4.73 10.15
N HIS A 102 0.56 5.91 9.61
CA HIS A 102 1.03 6.34 8.30
C HIS A 102 2.56 6.47 8.26
N TRP A 103 3.16 7.07 9.28
CA TRP A 103 4.60 7.18 9.39
C TRP A 103 5.29 5.81 9.44
N CYS A 104 4.78 4.87 10.24
CA CYS A 104 5.28 3.49 10.27
C CYS A 104 5.16 2.81 8.90
N SER A 105 4.01 2.94 8.25
CA SER A 105 3.76 2.36 6.92
C SER A 105 4.73 2.93 5.88
N PHE A 106 5.00 4.22 5.93
CA PHE A 106 5.98 4.87 5.06
C PHE A 106 7.39 4.30 5.26
N GLN A 107 7.84 4.15 6.53
CA GLN A 107 9.16 3.59 6.84
C GLN A 107 9.27 2.14 6.33
N LEU A 108 8.27 1.30 6.63
CA LEU A 108 8.23 -0.09 6.18
C LEU A 108 8.24 -0.21 4.66
N CYS A 109 7.43 0.58 3.96
CA CYS A 109 7.41 0.61 2.52
C CYS A 109 8.78 0.99 1.92
N ALA A 110 9.41 2.05 2.45
CA ALA A 110 10.73 2.49 2.01
C ALA A 110 11.82 1.42 2.24
N LEU A 111 11.78 0.72 3.38
CA LEU A 111 12.71 -0.37 3.70
C LEU A 111 12.50 -1.56 2.75
N ASN A 112 11.25 -1.97 2.53
CA ASN A 112 10.93 -3.10 1.67
C ASN A 112 11.30 -2.87 0.19
N LEU A 113 11.18 -1.63 -0.28
CA LEU A 113 11.61 -1.24 -1.61
C LEU A 113 13.14 -1.05 -1.71
N GLY A 114 13.88 -1.14 -0.61
CA GLY A 114 15.33 -0.95 -0.59
C GLY A 114 15.79 0.49 -0.85
N ILE A 115 14.91 1.46 -0.69
CA ILE A 115 15.18 2.89 -0.99
C ILE A 115 15.14 3.79 0.24
N TRP A 116 15.14 3.19 1.42
CA TRP A 116 15.10 3.94 2.67
C TRP A 116 16.30 4.89 2.81
N LYS A 117 16.03 6.12 3.28
CA LYS A 117 17.04 7.16 3.53
C LYS A 117 16.82 7.77 4.90
N PHE A 118 17.88 8.16 5.58
CA PHE A 118 17.80 8.77 6.93
C PHE A 118 16.81 9.96 6.99
N LYS A 119 16.73 10.78 5.95
CA LYS A 119 15.77 11.89 5.87
C LYS A 119 14.31 11.46 5.97
N TYR A 120 13.99 10.21 5.66
CA TYR A 120 12.63 9.67 5.71
C TYR A 120 12.11 9.47 7.14
N LEU A 121 12.98 9.41 8.13
CA LEU A 121 12.57 9.47 9.54
C LEU A 121 11.79 10.75 9.88
N PHE A 122 12.03 11.82 9.13
CA PHE A 122 11.39 13.12 9.34
C PHE A 122 10.12 13.30 8.49
N HIS A 123 9.67 12.23 7.78
CA HIS A 123 8.47 12.28 6.98
C HIS A 123 7.26 12.65 7.85
N ASP A 124 6.58 13.71 7.47
CA ASP A 124 5.34 14.19 8.10
C ASP A 124 5.43 14.58 9.60
N LEU A 125 6.64 14.69 10.18
CA LEU A 125 6.83 15.01 11.59
C LEU A 125 6.25 16.37 12.00
N GLU A 126 6.17 17.32 11.08
CA GLU A 126 5.59 18.63 11.35
C GLU A 126 4.06 18.58 11.54
N LYS A 127 3.36 17.59 10.99
CA LYS A 127 1.89 17.49 11.07
C LYS A 127 1.35 17.45 12.50
N PRO A 128 1.83 16.56 13.40
CA PRO A 128 1.35 16.53 14.78
C PRO A 128 1.65 17.83 15.54
N TRP A 129 2.80 18.48 15.29
CA TRP A 129 3.13 19.74 15.93
C TRP A 129 2.29 20.90 15.45
N LEU A 130 2.13 21.05 14.14
CA LEU A 130 1.29 22.11 13.58
C LEU A 130 -0.18 21.96 13.97
N LYS A 131 -0.63 20.73 14.20
CA LYS A 131 -2.02 20.45 14.61
C LYS A 131 -2.33 20.98 16.03
N LEU A 132 -1.34 21.16 16.88
CA LEU A 132 -1.56 21.81 18.19
C LEU A 132 -2.06 23.26 18.07
N PHE A 133 -1.73 23.92 16.95
CA PHE A 133 -2.02 25.35 16.74
C PHE A 133 -3.04 25.60 15.61
N PHE A 134 -3.20 24.64 14.71
CA PHE A 134 -4.02 24.83 13.51
C PHE A 134 -4.98 23.67 13.27
N SER A 135 -6.10 23.97 12.59
CA SER A 135 -7.00 22.91 12.14
C SER A 135 -6.31 21.96 11.13
N TYR A 136 -6.69 20.69 11.14
CA TYR A 136 -6.13 19.67 10.25
C TYR A 136 -6.15 20.08 8.77
N LYS A 137 -7.26 20.72 8.32
CA LYS A 137 -7.38 21.21 6.93
C LYS A 137 -6.32 22.28 6.60
N LYS A 138 -6.00 23.18 7.54
CA LYS A 138 -4.94 24.18 7.35
C LYS A 138 -3.56 23.52 7.34
N VAL A 139 -3.30 22.57 8.24
CA VAL A 139 -2.04 21.80 8.29
C VAL A 139 -1.82 21.07 6.99
N GLN A 140 -2.81 20.35 6.48
CA GLN A 140 -2.70 19.62 5.20
C GLN A 140 -2.42 20.55 4.02
N LYS A 141 -3.13 21.67 3.94
CA LYS A 141 -2.92 22.64 2.86
C LYS A 141 -1.51 23.23 2.90
N TRP A 142 -1.01 23.53 4.10
CA TRP A 142 0.35 24.03 4.30
C TRP A 142 1.38 22.97 3.95
N HIS A 143 1.24 21.78 4.50
CA HIS A 143 2.12 20.62 4.28
C HIS A 143 2.32 20.34 2.80
N ARG A 144 1.25 20.17 2.02
CA ARG A 144 1.34 19.92 0.57
C ARG A 144 2.15 20.95 -0.21
N LYS A 145 2.16 22.20 0.25
CA LYS A 145 2.90 23.29 -0.41
C LYS A 145 4.36 23.40 -0.01
N HIS A 146 4.74 22.84 1.15
CA HIS A 146 6.06 23.02 1.74
C HIS A 146 6.87 21.74 1.83
N SER A 147 6.23 20.59 1.82
CA SER A 147 6.90 19.30 1.85
C SER A 147 7.18 18.81 0.42
N ASN A 148 8.45 18.53 0.15
CA ASN A 148 8.96 18.27 -1.19
C ASN A 148 8.53 16.92 -1.79
N HIS A 149 7.75 16.13 -1.08
CA HIS A 149 7.15 14.89 -1.56
C HIS A 149 5.68 15.08 -2.03
N HIS A 150 5.30 16.30 -2.39
CA HIS A 150 3.98 16.60 -2.94
C HIS A 150 4.05 17.35 -4.27
N LEU A 151 3.09 17.09 -5.16
CA LEU A 151 2.99 17.77 -6.46
C LEU A 151 2.80 19.29 -6.33
N GLU A 152 2.06 19.73 -5.29
CA GLU A 152 1.85 21.16 -5.02
C GLU A 152 3.16 21.89 -4.65
N TYR A 153 4.13 21.19 -4.07
CA TYR A 153 5.47 21.73 -3.88
C TYR A 153 6.16 21.97 -5.23
N GLY A 154 6.02 21.00 -6.16
CA GLY A 154 6.56 21.10 -7.51
C GLY A 154 6.03 22.31 -8.28
N LEU A 155 4.73 22.63 -8.15
CA LEU A 155 4.15 23.83 -8.76
C LEU A 155 4.84 25.12 -8.31
N LYS A 156 5.27 25.21 -7.07
CA LYS A 156 5.87 26.41 -6.50
C LYS A 156 7.37 26.50 -6.74
N HIS A 157 8.05 25.37 -6.72
CA HIS A 157 9.52 25.30 -6.66
C HIS A 157 10.16 24.64 -7.90
N GLY A 158 9.36 24.11 -8.82
CA GLY A 158 9.77 23.28 -9.96
C GLY A 158 9.73 21.79 -9.63
N PHE A 159 9.24 20.99 -10.59
CA PHE A 159 9.07 19.54 -10.40
C PHE A 159 10.41 18.80 -10.24
N TYR A 160 11.51 19.36 -10.75
CA TYR A 160 12.87 18.81 -10.52
C TYR A 160 13.32 18.84 -9.07
N LYS A 161 12.64 19.59 -8.18
CA LYS A 161 12.90 19.65 -6.73
C LYS A 161 12.02 18.69 -5.93
N VAL A 162 11.08 18.03 -6.55
CA VAL A 162 10.22 17.05 -5.88
C VAL A 162 11.04 15.80 -5.54
N ASP A 163 10.88 15.30 -4.32
CA ASP A 163 11.39 13.98 -3.94
C ASP A 163 10.44 12.90 -4.45
N TRP A 164 10.62 12.49 -5.69
CA TRP A 164 9.76 11.55 -6.39
C TRP A 164 9.71 10.17 -5.74
N HIS A 165 10.81 9.72 -5.12
CA HIS A 165 10.81 8.48 -4.36
C HIS A 165 9.94 8.60 -3.10
N ALA A 166 10.07 9.70 -2.37
CA ALA A 166 9.22 9.92 -1.19
C ALA A 166 7.74 10.07 -1.57
N LEU A 167 7.42 10.75 -2.68
CA LEU A 167 6.05 10.85 -3.20
C LEU A 167 5.49 9.45 -3.56
N MET A 168 6.27 8.65 -4.27
CA MET A 168 5.89 7.29 -4.64
C MET A 168 5.63 6.43 -3.38
N ILE A 169 6.54 6.48 -2.39
CA ILE A 169 6.39 5.73 -1.13
C ILE A 169 5.13 6.19 -0.39
N ASP A 170 4.88 7.51 -0.29
CA ASP A 170 3.70 8.07 0.37
C ASP A 170 2.39 7.58 -0.28
N TRP A 171 2.36 7.51 -1.60
CA TRP A 171 1.22 6.97 -2.32
C TRP A 171 1.08 5.46 -2.14
N GLU A 172 2.18 4.72 -2.28
CA GLU A 172 2.17 3.27 -2.14
C GLU A 172 1.81 2.82 -0.73
N CYS A 173 2.41 3.42 0.31
CA CYS A 173 2.14 3.03 1.69
C CYS A 173 0.73 3.41 2.17
N SER A 174 -0.01 4.20 1.41
CA SER A 174 -1.32 4.67 1.83
C SER A 174 -2.33 3.54 2.02
N HIS A 175 -2.18 2.42 1.28
CA HIS A 175 -3.02 1.24 1.45
C HIS A 175 -2.80 0.52 2.80
N MET A 176 -1.66 0.70 3.43
CA MET A 176 -1.35 0.13 4.75
C MET A 176 -1.92 0.95 5.91
N SER A 177 -2.29 2.19 5.66
CA SER A 177 -2.75 3.13 6.70
C SER A 177 -4.18 3.63 6.55
N LYS A 178 -4.87 3.29 5.46
CA LYS A 178 -6.23 3.79 5.17
C LYS A 178 -7.23 2.65 4.98
N LYS A 179 -8.41 2.78 5.58
CA LYS A 179 -9.52 1.80 5.50
C LYS A 179 -10.27 1.75 4.16
N GLN A 180 -10.21 2.79 3.36
CA GLN A 180 -10.89 2.81 2.06
C GLN A 180 -9.97 2.21 1.03
N ALA A 181 -10.54 1.41 0.11
CA ALA A 181 -9.80 0.74 -0.96
C ALA A 181 -8.64 1.60 -1.42
N PRO A 182 -7.41 1.26 -1.06
CA PRO A 182 -6.30 2.16 -1.26
C PRO A 182 -5.87 2.05 -2.70
N LEU A 183 -5.72 3.20 -3.32
CA LEU A 183 -5.02 3.28 -4.57
C LEU A 183 -3.54 3.03 -4.30
N LEU A 184 -2.91 2.23 -5.13
CA LEU A 184 -1.46 2.11 -5.16
C LEU A 184 -0.84 3.35 -5.79
N ALA A 185 0.49 3.44 -5.74
CA ALA A 185 1.21 4.59 -6.27
C ALA A 185 0.87 4.86 -7.75
N ARG A 186 0.79 3.82 -8.60
CA ARG A 186 0.42 3.96 -10.01
C ARG A 186 -1.03 4.42 -10.19
N GLU A 187 -1.97 3.80 -9.51
CA GLU A 187 -3.39 4.20 -9.55
C GLU A 187 -3.58 5.62 -9.00
N THR A 188 -2.83 5.96 -7.94
CA THR A 188 -2.86 7.32 -7.37
C THR A 188 -2.31 8.34 -8.35
N MET A 189 -1.26 8.02 -9.09
CA MET A 189 -0.74 8.87 -10.16
C MET A 189 -1.83 9.13 -11.21
N GLU A 190 -2.48 8.10 -11.74
CA GLU A 190 -3.53 8.25 -12.74
C GLU A 190 -4.71 9.07 -12.20
N TYR A 191 -5.13 8.79 -10.97
CA TYR A 191 -6.19 9.56 -10.30
C TYR A 191 -5.81 11.03 -10.10
N GLU A 192 -4.59 11.34 -9.66
CA GLU A 192 -4.13 12.74 -9.52
C GLU A 192 -4.06 13.41 -10.88
N LEU A 193 -3.47 12.78 -11.89
CA LEU A 193 -3.32 13.35 -13.24
C LEU A 193 -4.66 13.52 -13.98
N SER A 194 -5.71 12.78 -13.61
CA SER A 194 -7.05 13.02 -14.17
C SER A 194 -7.65 14.37 -13.76
N LYS A 195 -7.12 15.02 -12.71
CA LYS A 195 -7.61 16.32 -12.25
C LYS A 195 -7.14 17.45 -13.17
N GLU A 196 -8.06 18.34 -13.54
CA GLU A 196 -7.80 19.47 -14.44
C GLU A 196 -6.54 20.30 -14.09
N LYS A 197 -6.32 20.50 -12.77
CA LYS A 197 -5.16 21.27 -12.29
C LYS A 197 -3.80 20.68 -12.68
N TRP A 198 -3.72 19.37 -12.96
CA TRP A 198 -2.48 18.68 -13.30
C TRP A 198 -2.29 18.44 -14.79
N LYS A 199 -3.34 18.54 -15.59
CA LYS A 199 -3.27 18.34 -17.05
C LYS A 199 -2.15 19.11 -17.74
N PRO A 200 -1.92 20.42 -17.44
CA PRO A 200 -0.82 21.15 -18.06
C PRO A 200 0.57 20.61 -17.75
N TYR A 201 0.71 19.86 -16.67
CA TYR A 201 1.98 19.34 -16.15
C TYR A 201 2.10 17.81 -16.28
N GLU A 202 1.10 17.15 -16.85
CA GLU A 202 1.02 15.69 -16.91
C GLU A 202 2.27 15.07 -17.50
N LYS A 203 2.70 15.55 -18.68
CA LYS A 203 3.88 15.04 -19.39
C LYS A 203 5.15 15.15 -18.54
N GLU A 204 5.33 16.28 -17.84
CA GLU A 204 6.47 16.52 -16.98
C GLU A 204 6.44 15.61 -15.74
N ILE A 205 5.28 15.49 -15.06
CA ILE A 205 5.11 14.63 -13.89
C ILE A 205 5.37 13.17 -14.27
N ARG A 206 4.81 12.69 -15.39
CA ARG A 206 5.04 11.32 -15.86
C ARG A 206 6.51 11.06 -16.16
N SER A 207 7.22 12.03 -16.75
CA SER A 207 8.65 11.86 -17.09
C SER A 207 9.54 11.60 -15.87
N TYR A 208 9.15 12.09 -14.70
CA TYR A 208 9.85 11.82 -13.43
C TYR A 208 9.37 10.54 -12.73
N LEU A 209 8.06 10.30 -12.71
CA LEU A 209 7.47 9.30 -11.84
C LEU A 209 7.37 7.91 -12.50
N GLU A 210 7.05 7.83 -13.79
CA GLU A 210 6.92 6.55 -14.50
C GLU A 210 8.21 5.71 -14.50
N PRO A 211 9.41 6.29 -14.72
CA PRO A 211 10.64 5.52 -14.61
C PRO A 211 10.84 4.89 -13.24
N ILE A 212 10.49 5.63 -12.17
CA ILE A 212 10.57 5.14 -10.80
C ILE A 212 9.55 4.02 -10.56
N LEU A 213 8.30 4.24 -10.95
CA LEU A 213 7.26 3.22 -10.83
C LEU A 213 7.61 1.94 -11.60
N ASN A 214 8.24 2.08 -12.77
CA ASN A 214 8.66 0.94 -13.57
C ASN A 214 9.81 0.14 -12.92
N ILE A 215 10.69 0.78 -12.17
CA ILE A 215 11.77 0.08 -11.45
C ILE A 215 11.21 -0.75 -10.29
N TYR A 216 10.25 -0.20 -9.52
CA TYR A 216 9.80 -0.83 -8.27
C TYR A 216 8.52 -1.65 -8.41
N PHE A 217 7.74 -1.43 -9.47
CA PHE A 217 6.40 -2.02 -9.64
C PHE A 217 6.16 -2.57 -11.06
N MET A 218 7.23 -2.94 -11.77
CA MET A 218 7.10 -3.67 -13.04
C MET A 218 6.86 -5.14 -12.83
#